data_e178e872fa0f435304f8b9b3dfb70109
#
_entry.id   e178e872fa0f435304f8b9b3dfb70109
#
_cell.length_a   1.000
_cell.length_b   1.000
_cell.length_c   1.000
_cell.angle_alpha   90.00
_cell.angle_beta   90.00
_cell.angle_gamma   90.00
#
_symmetry.space_group_name_H-M   'P 1'
#
loop_
_entity.id
_entity.type
_entity.pdbx_description
1 polymer ?
#
loop_
_entity_poly.entity_id
_entity_poly.type
_entity_poly.pdbx_seq_one_letter_code
_entity_poly.pdbx_strand_id
1 'polypeptide(L)'
;MLVKKLLVSTVFFLLLSSSIQAQLKINADSIRSKMQWFADAKLGIFIHWGIYAVKGVDESWSFYNKKIGYKEYMEQLKGFTASKYKPEEWAALIHESGAKYAVLTTKHHDGVALWPTKQHHYNVVENTPAKRDLLMPFYKALDKFGIKRGAYFSILDWSHPDYTGFMKDSSRYNAKDDPARFKKFQTFFQNQIDEINVAYKPDLWWFDGDWEHSAEEWESEKVRNMILAKKPSAIINGRLQGYGDYETPEQNFPVTRPVFNWWELCMTSNNNWGYQPQDTFYKTPFEIITIYVDAISNGGNLLLDIGPKEDGTIPPAQVNILKELGAFNKKNGEAIFNTLGGLPQGHYYGPSTLSKDSSTIYLFVPGSLEGPVMLKGLNNSIKKVRLVGSDKTLTAKVVGKISWSQVPGLVYIDMPSNSKDKYFNVVAVELDKPVSLYRGKGGL
;
A
#
# COMPACT_ATOMS: atom_id res chain seq x y z
N MET A 1 -15.05 -7.56 60.19
CA MET A 1 -15.27 -6.46 59.21
C MET A 1 -14.15 -6.32 58.18
N LEU A 2 -12.91 -6.71 58.44
CA LEU A 2 -11.79 -6.62 57.49
C LEU A 2 -11.86 -7.62 56.33
N VAL A 3 -12.30 -8.85 56.54
CA VAL A 3 -12.36 -9.92 55.52
C VAL A 3 -13.38 -9.60 54.41
N LYS A 4 -14.52 -8.99 54.74
CA LYS A 4 -15.52 -8.59 53.73
C LYS A 4 -15.04 -7.43 52.81
N LYS A 5 -14.21 -6.52 53.32
CA LYS A 5 -13.64 -5.44 52.50
C LYS A 5 -12.57 -5.95 51.51
N LEU A 6 -11.79 -6.98 51.90
CA LEU A 6 -10.79 -7.56 51.01
C LEU A 6 -11.43 -8.33 49.83
N LEU A 7 -12.51 -9.10 50.09
CA LEU A 7 -13.22 -9.84 49.04
C LEU A 7 -13.87 -8.91 48.00
N VAL A 8 -14.49 -7.80 48.44
CA VAL A 8 -15.12 -6.85 47.52
C VAL A 8 -14.07 -6.13 46.65
N SER A 9 -12.91 -5.79 47.25
CA SER A 9 -11.82 -5.14 46.47
C SER A 9 -11.22 -6.10 45.43
N THR A 10 -11.04 -7.37 45.74
CA THR A 10 -10.48 -8.37 44.81
C THR A 10 -11.44 -8.69 43.66
N VAL A 11 -12.74 -8.78 43.94
CA VAL A 11 -13.78 -9.01 42.91
C VAL A 11 -13.90 -7.80 41.98
N PHE A 12 -13.79 -6.58 42.52
CA PHE A 12 -13.82 -5.36 41.70
C PHE A 12 -12.59 -5.24 40.79
N PHE A 13 -11.41 -5.64 41.25
CA PHE A 13 -10.18 -5.66 40.43
C PHE A 13 -10.23 -6.74 39.34
N LEU A 14 -10.80 -7.92 39.61
CA LEU A 14 -10.98 -8.99 38.63
C LEU A 14 -12.02 -8.62 37.55
N LEU A 15 -13.09 -7.92 37.92
CA LEU A 15 -14.10 -7.44 36.98
C LEU A 15 -13.56 -6.30 36.10
N LEU A 16 -12.74 -5.40 36.63
CA LEU A 16 -12.07 -4.36 35.86
C LEU A 16 -11.04 -4.94 34.87
N SER A 17 -10.24 -5.93 35.30
CA SER A 17 -9.26 -6.56 34.43
C SER A 17 -9.91 -7.37 33.31
N SER A 18 -11.01 -8.07 33.58
CA SER A 18 -11.77 -8.80 32.56
C SER A 18 -12.46 -7.85 31.55
N SER A 19 -12.96 -6.72 32.03
CA SER A 19 -13.57 -5.68 31.15
C SER A 19 -12.53 -5.02 30.24
N ILE A 20 -11.34 -4.72 30.75
CA ILE A 20 -10.23 -4.15 29.96
C ILE A 20 -9.74 -5.19 28.92
N GLN A 21 -9.57 -6.44 29.29
CA GLN A 21 -9.17 -7.49 28.36
C GLN A 21 -10.22 -7.75 27.28
N ALA A 22 -11.51 -7.73 27.63
CA ALA A 22 -12.60 -7.85 26.67
C ALA A 22 -12.63 -6.66 25.71
N GLN A 23 -12.45 -5.43 26.20
CA GLN A 23 -12.39 -4.22 25.39
C GLN A 23 -11.19 -4.22 24.43
N LEU A 24 -10.00 -4.64 24.89
CA LEU A 24 -8.82 -4.79 24.06
C LEU A 24 -9.00 -5.84 22.96
N LYS A 25 -9.65 -6.96 23.28
CA LYS A 25 -9.95 -8.02 22.33
C LYS A 25 -10.97 -7.58 21.27
N ILE A 26 -12.04 -6.90 21.68
CA ILE A 26 -13.05 -6.34 20.75
C ILE A 26 -12.40 -5.33 19.80
N ASN A 27 -11.52 -4.45 20.30
CA ASN A 27 -10.80 -3.50 19.45
C ASN A 27 -9.87 -4.20 18.46
N ALA A 28 -9.13 -5.22 18.88
CA ALA A 28 -8.23 -5.99 18.00
C ALA A 28 -9.01 -6.74 16.90
N ASP A 29 -10.13 -7.36 17.22
CA ASP A 29 -10.96 -8.07 16.24
C ASP A 29 -11.64 -7.11 15.26
N SER A 30 -12.07 -5.93 15.71
CA SER A 30 -12.60 -4.87 14.86
C SER A 30 -11.54 -4.34 13.88
N ILE A 31 -10.31 -4.11 14.34
CA ILE A 31 -9.20 -3.69 13.50
C ILE A 31 -8.87 -4.77 12.46
N ARG A 32 -8.79 -6.04 12.87
CA ARG A 32 -8.56 -7.15 11.93
C ARG A 32 -9.64 -7.25 10.87
N SER A 33 -10.91 -7.10 11.26
CA SER A 33 -12.03 -7.16 10.31
C SER A 33 -11.97 -6.06 9.27
N LYS A 34 -11.71 -4.81 9.67
CA LYS A 34 -11.61 -3.70 8.69
C LYS A 34 -10.37 -3.79 7.79
N MET A 35 -9.27 -4.39 8.27
CA MET A 35 -8.02 -4.55 7.52
C MET A 35 -8.02 -5.77 6.59
N GLN A 36 -8.99 -6.66 6.68
CA GLN A 36 -8.97 -7.92 5.94
C GLN A 36 -8.94 -7.71 4.42
N TRP A 37 -9.74 -6.78 3.90
CA TRP A 37 -9.75 -6.49 2.47
C TRP A 37 -8.39 -6.00 1.97
N PHE A 38 -7.69 -5.20 2.79
CA PHE A 38 -6.35 -4.68 2.47
C PHE A 38 -5.31 -5.80 2.46
N ALA A 39 -5.34 -6.67 3.47
CA ALA A 39 -4.47 -7.85 3.53
C ALA A 39 -4.67 -8.79 2.33
N ASP A 40 -5.89 -8.87 1.80
CA ASP A 40 -6.24 -9.73 0.66
C ASP A 40 -5.96 -9.08 -0.71
N ALA A 41 -5.83 -7.77 -0.75
CA ALA A 41 -5.74 -6.96 -1.98
C ALA A 41 -4.43 -7.14 -2.76
N LYS A 42 -3.30 -7.22 -2.09
CA LYS A 42 -1.92 -7.42 -2.60
C LYS A 42 -1.38 -6.35 -3.56
N LEU A 43 -2.22 -5.72 -4.38
CA LEU A 43 -1.82 -4.70 -5.35
C LEU A 43 -2.75 -3.50 -5.28
N GLY A 44 -2.15 -2.33 -5.17
CA GLY A 44 -2.77 -1.02 -5.38
C GLY A 44 -2.01 -0.22 -6.43
N ILE A 45 -2.67 0.77 -7.01
CA ILE A 45 -2.03 1.74 -7.92
C ILE A 45 -2.04 3.10 -7.26
N PHE A 46 -0.85 3.70 -7.14
CA PHE A 46 -0.65 5.07 -6.72
C PHE A 46 -0.65 5.97 -7.95
N ILE A 47 -1.23 7.16 -7.84
CA ILE A 47 -1.29 8.10 -8.95
C ILE A 47 -0.83 9.46 -8.45
N HIS A 48 0.40 9.84 -8.82
CA HIS A 48 0.90 11.18 -8.56
C HIS A 48 0.54 12.10 -9.73
N TRP A 49 -0.50 12.91 -9.54
CA TRP A 49 -1.00 13.80 -10.57
C TRP A 49 -1.36 15.17 -10.00
N GLY A 50 -0.79 16.21 -10.57
CA GLY A 50 -0.96 17.60 -10.13
C GLY A 50 -0.33 18.56 -11.10
N ILE A 51 -0.27 19.86 -10.75
CA ILE A 51 0.26 20.93 -11.60
C ILE A 51 1.73 20.71 -11.97
N TYR A 52 2.50 19.99 -11.16
CA TYR A 52 3.90 19.65 -11.43
C TYR A 52 4.11 18.85 -12.72
N ALA A 53 3.08 18.18 -13.22
CA ALA A 53 3.14 17.47 -14.50
C ALA A 53 3.22 18.41 -15.72
N VAL A 54 2.90 19.69 -15.58
CA VAL A 54 2.90 20.69 -16.68
C VAL A 54 4.30 20.92 -17.21
N LYS A 55 5.25 21.21 -16.31
CA LYS A 55 6.68 21.36 -16.67
C LYS A 55 7.47 20.06 -16.48
N GLY A 56 6.84 19.02 -15.89
CA GLY A 56 7.51 17.78 -15.57
C GLY A 56 8.64 17.99 -14.57
N VAL A 57 8.32 18.56 -13.43
CA VAL A 57 9.25 18.83 -12.33
C VAL A 57 9.02 17.87 -11.17
N ASP A 58 9.98 17.83 -10.25
CA ASP A 58 9.98 17.02 -9.03
C ASP A 58 8.93 17.57 -8.04
N GLU A 59 7.69 17.26 -8.26
CA GLU A 59 6.47 17.71 -7.54
C GLU A 59 6.68 19.06 -6.80
N SER A 60 6.08 19.22 -5.64
CA SER A 60 6.32 20.38 -4.74
C SER A 60 7.75 20.44 -4.19
N TRP A 61 8.49 19.33 -4.21
CA TRP A 61 9.90 19.29 -3.80
C TRP A 61 10.79 20.17 -4.67
N SER A 62 10.40 20.43 -5.93
CA SER A 62 11.15 21.29 -6.84
C SER A 62 11.29 22.73 -6.31
N PHE A 63 10.22 23.33 -5.78
CA PHE A 63 10.32 24.65 -5.16
C PHE A 63 10.78 24.59 -3.70
N TYR A 64 10.36 23.56 -2.95
CA TYR A 64 10.82 23.39 -1.57
C TYR A 64 12.34 23.32 -1.50
N ASN A 65 12.98 22.54 -2.35
CA ASN A 65 14.43 22.43 -2.45
C ASN A 65 15.11 23.58 -3.24
N LYS A 66 14.36 24.64 -3.58
CA LYS A 66 14.87 25.82 -4.30
C LYS A 66 15.46 25.53 -5.68
N LYS A 67 15.07 24.39 -6.32
CA LYS A 67 15.44 24.06 -7.70
C LYS A 67 14.77 25.02 -8.70
N ILE A 68 13.54 25.44 -8.40
CA ILE A 68 12.79 26.49 -9.10
C ILE A 68 12.16 27.44 -8.08
N GLY A 69 11.84 28.66 -8.49
CA GLY A 69 11.17 29.63 -7.62
C GLY A 69 9.70 29.24 -7.35
N TYR A 70 9.19 29.49 -6.15
CA TYR A 70 7.77 29.22 -5.79
C TYR A 70 6.79 29.87 -6.79
N LYS A 71 6.99 31.14 -7.13
CA LYS A 71 6.15 31.83 -8.11
C LYS A 71 6.16 31.14 -9.47
N GLU A 72 7.34 30.74 -9.92
CA GLU A 72 7.51 30.01 -11.18
C GLU A 72 6.85 28.62 -11.14
N TYR A 73 6.93 27.93 -9.99
CA TYR A 73 6.23 26.67 -9.79
C TYR A 73 4.71 26.86 -9.94
N MET A 74 4.12 27.87 -9.27
CA MET A 74 2.69 28.14 -9.31
C MET A 74 2.17 28.61 -10.69
N GLU A 75 3.02 29.12 -11.58
CA GLU A 75 2.63 29.40 -12.98
C GLU A 75 2.13 28.13 -13.72
N GLN A 76 2.49 26.94 -13.24
CA GLN A 76 2.00 25.67 -13.79
C GLN A 76 0.47 25.49 -13.66
N LEU A 77 -0.18 26.21 -12.73
CA LEU A 77 -1.65 26.26 -12.67
C LEU A 77 -2.28 26.59 -14.04
N LYS A 78 -1.64 27.46 -14.83
CA LYS A 78 -2.13 27.91 -16.16
C LYS A 78 -2.06 26.83 -17.25
N GLY A 79 -1.24 25.79 -17.04
CA GLY A 79 -1.01 24.73 -18.02
C GLY A 79 -1.72 23.40 -17.69
N PHE A 80 -2.28 23.27 -16.49
CA PHE A 80 -2.91 22.03 -16.07
C PHE A 80 -4.33 21.90 -16.64
N THR A 81 -4.47 21.18 -17.75
CA THR A 81 -5.69 21.13 -18.56
C THR A 81 -6.59 19.95 -18.25
N ALA A 82 -6.03 18.81 -17.89
CA ALA A 82 -6.75 17.53 -17.79
C ALA A 82 -7.61 17.22 -19.04
N SER A 83 -7.25 17.76 -20.23
CA SER A 83 -8.08 17.77 -21.43
C SER A 83 -8.33 16.39 -22.03
N LYS A 84 -7.44 15.42 -21.76
CA LYS A 84 -7.55 14.02 -22.20
C LYS A 84 -7.82 13.07 -21.02
N TYR A 85 -8.10 13.61 -19.84
CA TYR A 85 -8.43 12.80 -18.68
C TYR A 85 -9.76 12.07 -18.89
N LYS A 86 -9.68 10.74 -18.86
CA LYS A 86 -10.81 9.82 -19.00
C LYS A 86 -10.81 8.85 -17.81
N PRO A 87 -11.53 9.16 -16.75
CA PRO A 87 -11.49 8.39 -15.51
C PRO A 87 -11.89 6.91 -15.70
N GLU A 88 -12.80 6.60 -16.64
CA GLU A 88 -13.17 5.23 -16.95
C GLU A 88 -12.04 4.44 -17.60
N GLU A 89 -11.24 5.06 -18.48
CA GLU A 89 -10.08 4.40 -19.09
C GLU A 89 -8.98 4.15 -18.03
N TRP A 90 -8.79 5.09 -17.11
CA TRP A 90 -7.87 4.90 -15.98
C TRP A 90 -8.32 3.74 -15.09
N ALA A 91 -9.59 3.73 -14.67
CA ALA A 91 -10.13 2.68 -13.82
C ALA A 91 -10.11 1.31 -14.51
N ALA A 92 -10.39 1.25 -15.83
CA ALA A 92 -10.31 0.02 -16.62
C ALA A 92 -8.87 -0.53 -16.65
N LEU A 93 -7.86 0.32 -16.88
CA LEU A 93 -6.45 -0.07 -16.88
C LEU A 93 -6.01 -0.56 -15.50
N ILE A 94 -6.43 0.11 -14.42
CA ILE A 94 -6.15 -0.29 -13.03
C ILE A 94 -6.80 -1.66 -12.74
N HIS A 95 -8.05 -1.86 -13.16
CA HIS A 95 -8.72 -3.15 -13.03
C HIS A 95 -8.03 -4.24 -13.84
N GLU A 96 -7.64 -3.95 -15.08
CA GLU A 96 -6.90 -4.86 -15.96
C GLU A 96 -5.57 -5.31 -15.30
N SER A 97 -4.86 -4.41 -14.61
CA SER A 97 -3.64 -4.75 -13.87
C SER A 97 -3.85 -5.76 -12.72
N GLY A 98 -5.09 -5.96 -12.29
CA GLY A 98 -5.47 -6.79 -11.14
C GLY A 98 -5.48 -6.05 -9.81
N ALA A 99 -5.21 -4.75 -9.79
CA ALA A 99 -5.22 -3.95 -8.58
C ALA A 99 -6.61 -3.89 -7.92
N LYS A 100 -6.65 -3.85 -6.60
CA LYS A 100 -7.88 -3.86 -5.79
C LYS A 100 -8.20 -2.51 -5.17
N TYR A 101 -7.26 -1.59 -5.18
CA TYR A 101 -7.44 -0.21 -4.73
C TYR A 101 -6.56 0.73 -5.56
N ALA A 102 -6.93 1.99 -5.59
CA ALA A 102 -6.14 3.04 -6.20
C ALA A 102 -6.11 4.27 -5.30
N VAL A 103 -4.95 4.90 -5.19
CA VAL A 103 -4.71 6.09 -4.36
C VAL A 103 -4.33 7.24 -5.27
N LEU A 104 -5.13 8.32 -5.29
CA LEU A 104 -4.85 9.53 -6.07
C LEU A 104 -4.35 10.63 -5.14
N THR A 105 -3.33 11.38 -5.56
CA THR A 105 -2.89 12.60 -4.88
C THR A 105 -3.98 13.67 -4.94
N THR A 106 -4.91 13.64 -3.97
CA THR A 106 -6.00 14.62 -3.92
C THR A 106 -5.48 16.04 -3.70
N LYS A 107 -4.41 16.17 -2.91
CA LYS A 107 -3.64 17.40 -2.69
C LYS A 107 -2.22 17.02 -2.27
N HIS A 108 -1.19 17.49 -3.02
CA HIS A 108 0.21 17.36 -2.64
C HIS A 108 0.66 18.55 -1.76
N HIS A 109 1.93 18.63 -1.37
CA HIS A 109 2.46 19.67 -0.48
C HIS A 109 2.38 21.09 -1.06
N ASP A 110 2.10 21.24 -2.35
CA ASP A 110 1.85 22.52 -3.03
C ASP A 110 0.47 23.13 -2.75
N GLY A 111 -0.40 22.38 -2.08
CA GLY A 111 -1.71 22.82 -1.67
C GLY A 111 -2.78 22.84 -2.77
N VAL A 112 -2.46 22.41 -3.99
CA VAL A 112 -3.45 22.43 -5.10
C VAL A 112 -4.38 21.22 -5.01
N ALA A 113 -5.63 21.48 -4.68
CA ALA A 113 -6.67 20.46 -4.54
C ALA A 113 -7.22 20.01 -5.90
N LEU A 114 -7.36 18.70 -6.12
CA LEU A 114 -7.98 18.13 -7.34
C LEU A 114 -9.52 18.09 -7.28
N TRP A 115 -10.13 18.65 -6.23
CA TRP A 115 -11.58 18.78 -6.03
C TRP A 115 -11.97 20.23 -5.74
N PRO A 116 -13.25 20.62 -5.90
CA PRO A 116 -13.73 21.98 -5.61
C PRO A 116 -13.82 22.22 -4.10
N THR A 117 -12.67 22.34 -3.43
CA THR A 117 -12.63 22.66 -2.01
C THR A 117 -13.28 24.03 -1.74
N LYS A 118 -14.05 24.11 -0.67
CA LYS A 118 -14.66 25.35 -0.18
C LYS A 118 -13.71 26.14 0.73
N GLN A 119 -12.58 25.55 1.07
CA GLN A 119 -11.55 26.24 1.82
C GLN A 119 -10.79 27.16 0.86
N HIS A 120 -10.72 28.44 1.17
CA HIS A 120 -10.09 29.46 0.32
C HIS A 120 -8.61 29.16 0.10
N HIS A 121 -8.30 28.40 -0.96
CA HIS A 121 -6.95 28.08 -1.41
C HIS A 121 -6.98 27.54 -2.85
N TYR A 122 -5.84 27.06 -3.36
CA TYR A 122 -5.74 26.61 -4.75
C TYR A 122 -6.52 25.31 -4.99
N ASN A 123 -7.28 25.29 -6.10
CA ASN A 123 -7.92 24.09 -6.60
C ASN A 123 -8.01 24.11 -8.14
N VAL A 124 -8.13 22.93 -8.73
CA VAL A 124 -8.14 22.78 -10.19
C VAL A 124 -9.37 23.37 -10.86
N VAL A 125 -10.49 23.55 -10.14
CA VAL A 125 -11.73 24.09 -10.69
C VAL A 125 -11.62 25.60 -10.90
N GLU A 126 -11.07 26.31 -9.96
CA GLU A 126 -10.98 27.77 -9.96
C GLU A 126 -9.72 28.28 -10.64
N ASN A 127 -8.58 27.59 -10.43
CA ASN A 127 -7.26 28.11 -10.71
C ASN A 127 -6.58 27.52 -11.94
N THR A 128 -7.19 26.52 -12.60
CA THR A 128 -6.58 25.86 -13.77
C THR A 128 -7.54 25.82 -14.97
N PRO A 129 -7.05 25.57 -16.19
CA PRO A 129 -7.90 25.33 -17.36
C PRO A 129 -8.75 24.06 -17.28
N ALA A 130 -8.48 23.12 -16.36
CA ALA A 130 -9.28 21.91 -16.18
C ALA A 130 -10.74 22.22 -15.81
N LYS A 131 -11.00 23.26 -14.99
CA LYS A 131 -12.32 23.80 -14.64
C LYS A 131 -13.36 22.78 -14.18
N ARG A 132 -12.93 21.66 -13.61
CA ARG A 132 -13.83 20.60 -13.16
C ARG A 132 -13.23 19.79 -12.00
N ASP A 133 -14.10 19.15 -11.24
CA ASP A 133 -13.73 18.15 -10.25
C ASP A 133 -13.10 16.93 -10.95
N LEU A 134 -11.89 16.57 -10.52
CA LEU A 134 -11.15 15.41 -11.07
C LEU A 134 -11.27 14.18 -10.17
N LEU A 135 -11.63 14.37 -8.90
CA LEU A 135 -11.69 13.29 -7.90
C LEU A 135 -12.99 12.48 -7.99
N MET A 136 -14.16 13.14 -8.03
CA MET A 136 -15.45 12.45 -8.05
C MET A 136 -15.65 11.56 -9.28
N PRO A 137 -15.33 12.00 -10.52
CA PRO A 137 -15.45 11.14 -11.70
C PRO A 137 -14.55 9.91 -11.61
N PHE A 138 -13.33 10.06 -11.05
CA PHE A 138 -12.42 8.93 -10.85
C PHE A 138 -13.00 7.91 -9.86
N TYR A 139 -13.48 8.36 -8.71
CA TYR A 139 -14.05 7.46 -7.71
C TYR A 139 -15.29 6.72 -8.23
N LYS A 140 -16.17 7.41 -8.98
CA LYS A 140 -17.30 6.75 -9.66
C LYS A 140 -16.85 5.72 -10.67
N ALA A 141 -15.74 5.95 -11.36
CA ALA A 141 -15.18 4.99 -12.29
C ALA A 141 -14.59 3.77 -11.55
N LEU A 142 -13.88 3.98 -10.45
CA LEU A 142 -13.38 2.88 -9.61
C LEU A 142 -14.50 1.99 -9.08
N ASP A 143 -15.62 2.59 -8.67
CA ASP A 143 -16.80 1.84 -8.18
C ASP A 143 -17.37 0.87 -9.21
N LYS A 144 -17.37 1.24 -10.49
CA LYS A 144 -17.84 0.37 -11.59
C LYS A 144 -17.05 -0.94 -11.68
N PHE A 145 -15.79 -0.92 -11.24
CA PHE A 145 -14.88 -2.08 -11.25
C PHE A 145 -14.68 -2.70 -9.86
N GLY A 146 -15.39 -2.22 -8.83
CA GLY A 146 -15.23 -2.71 -7.47
C GLY A 146 -13.85 -2.41 -6.85
N ILE A 147 -13.15 -1.38 -7.34
CA ILE A 147 -11.83 -0.95 -6.86
C ILE A 147 -12.03 0.01 -5.67
N LYS A 148 -11.31 -0.23 -4.58
CA LYS A 148 -11.37 0.61 -3.38
C LYS A 148 -10.74 1.98 -3.64
N ARG A 149 -11.39 3.03 -3.11
CA ARG A 149 -11.00 4.43 -3.28
C ARG A 149 -9.98 4.82 -2.23
N GLY A 150 -8.81 5.28 -2.65
CA GLY A 150 -7.78 5.82 -1.80
C GLY A 150 -7.60 7.33 -2.04
N ALA A 151 -7.45 8.09 -0.96
CA ALA A 151 -7.11 9.50 -0.99
C ALA A 151 -5.73 9.71 -0.39
N TYR A 152 -4.73 10.05 -1.22
CA TYR A 152 -3.53 10.67 -0.70
C TYR A 152 -3.85 12.11 -0.34
N PHE A 153 -3.45 12.52 0.83
CA PHE A 153 -3.64 13.87 1.32
C PHE A 153 -2.41 14.34 2.11
N SER A 154 -1.73 15.36 1.59
CA SER A 154 -0.71 16.06 2.34
C SER A 154 -1.33 16.86 3.47
N ILE A 155 -0.95 16.57 4.72
CA ILE A 155 -1.41 17.36 5.88
C ILE A 155 -0.68 18.69 5.98
N LEU A 156 0.58 18.75 5.55
CA LEU A 156 1.27 20.02 5.38
C LEU A 156 0.87 20.71 4.06
N ASP A 157 1.06 22.02 4.00
CA ASP A 157 0.79 22.82 2.81
C ASP A 157 1.76 24.01 2.77
N TRP A 158 2.83 23.83 1.99
CA TRP A 158 3.86 24.86 1.88
C TRP A 158 3.39 26.14 1.16
N SER A 159 2.25 26.10 0.47
CA SER A 159 1.66 27.27 -0.16
C SER A 159 0.77 28.08 0.77
N HIS A 160 0.22 27.46 1.82
CA HIS A 160 -0.75 28.10 2.70
C HIS A 160 -0.10 29.19 3.56
N PRO A 161 -0.65 30.42 3.60
CA PRO A 161 -0.04 31.54 4.32
C PRO A 161 0.06 31.31 5.83
N ASP A 162 -0.89 30.59 6.43
CA ASP A 162 -0.90 30.28 7.86
C ASP A 162 -0.18 28.99 8.24
N TYR A 163 0.45 28.29 7.25
CA TYR A 163 1.34 27.17 7.54
C TYR A 163 2.72 27.66 8.01
N THR A 164 3.35 26.94 8.91
CA THR A 164 4.65 27.31 9.51
C THR A 164 5.81 27.23 8.52
N GLY A 165 5.90 26.11 7.77
CA GLY A 165 6.94 25.88 6.78
C GLY A 165 6.66 26.54 5.43
N PHE A 166 7.71 26.69 4.60
CA PHE A 166 7.56 27.22 3.25
C PHE A 166 8.52 26.57 2.27
N MET A 167 9.80 26.77 2.42
CA MET A 167 10.87 26.19 1.60
C MET A 167 11.96 25.69 2.53
N LYS A 168 12.84 24.87 2.01
CA LYS A 168 13.99 24.36 2.76
C LYS A 168 14.76 25.49 3.43
N ASP A 169 15.04 25.33 4.72
CA ASP A 169 15.70 26.33 5.55
C ASP A 169 14.95 27.68 5.65
N SER A 170 13.62 27.66 5.49
CA SER A 170 12.78 28.85 5.52
C SER A 170 11.44 28.51 6.18
N SER A 171 11.15 29.15 7.31
CA SER A 171 9.86 29.08 7.98
C SER A 171 9.19 30.46 8.01
N ARG A 172 7.87 30.49 7.98
CA ARG A 172 7.13 31.76 8.13
C ARG A 172 7.09 32.22 9.58
N TYR A 173 6.97 31.29 10.49
CA TYR A 173 6.90 31.52 11.94
C TYR A 173 7.04 30.17 12.68
N ASN A 174 7.18 30.22 14.00
CA ASN A 174 7.11 29.04 14.85
C ASN A 174 5.69 28.89 15.41
N ALA A 175 5.12 27.68 15.34
CA ALA A 175 3.74 27.41 15.83
C ALA A 175 3.52 27.78 17.29
N LYS A 176 4.56 27.69 18.13
CA LYS A 176 4.51 28.05 19.57
C LYS A 176 4.46 29.56 19.78
N ASP A 177 5.03 30.35 18.85
CA ASP A 177 5.05 31.80 18.94
C ASP A 177 3.73 32.43 18.46
N ASP A 178 3.01 31.76 17.55
CA ASP A 178 1.70 32.19 17.06
C ASP A 178 0.73 30.99 16.96
N PRO A 179 0.29 30.42 18.07
CA PRO A 179 -0.61 29.26 18.08
C PRO A 179 -1.99 29.58 17.47
N ALA A 180 -2.43 30.83 17.53
CA ALA A 180 -3.69 31.26 16.94
C ALA A 180 -3.65 31.18 15.41
N ARG A 181 -2.54 31.55 14.80
CA ARG A 181 -2.32 31.43 13.36
C ARG A 181 -2.23 29.97 12.93
N PHE A 182 -1.48 29.16 13.68
CA PHE A 182 -1.38 27.72 13.40
C PHE A 182 -2.75 27.03 13.55
N LYS A 183 -3.58 27.46 14.50
CA LYS A 183 -4.95 26.95 14.66
C LYS A 183 -5.84 27.21 13.45
N LYS A 184 -5.64 28.33 12.73
CA LYS A 184 -6.34 28.57 11.45
C LYS A 184 -5.95 27.56 10.40
N PHE A 185 -4.66 27.24 10.29
CA PHE A 185 -4.18 26.20 9.39
C PHE A 185 -4.71 24.80 9.76
N GLN A 186 -4.69 24.46 11.06
CA GLN A 186 -5.29 23.19 11.52
C GLN A 186 -6.78 23.09 11.12
N THR A 187 -7.54 24.16 11.30
CA THR A 187 -8.95 24.20 10.91
C THR A 187 -9.12 24.06 9.40
N PHE A 188 -8.27 24.71 8.62
CA PHE A 188 -8.26 24.65 7.16
C PHE A 188 -8.08 23.20 6.65
N PHE A 189 -7.00 22.51 7.04
CA PHE A 189 -6.76 21.17 6.52
C PHE A 189 -7.78 20.14 7.05
N GLN A 190 -8.25 20.27 8.29
CA GLN A 190 -9.29 19.42 8.85
C GLN A 190 -10.63 19.59 8.11
N ASN A 191 -11.00 20.81 7.73
CA ASN A 191 -12.18 21.05 6.91
C ASN A 191 -12.03 20.43 5.52
N GLN A 192 -10.84 20.48 4.90
CA GLN A 192 -10.59 19.80 3.63
C GLN A 192 -10.72 18.27 3.77
N ILE A 193 -10.22 17.68 4.86
CA ILE A 193 -10.40 16.26 5.16
C ILE A 193 -11.90 15.93 5.32
N ASP A 194 -12.66 16.75 6.04
CA ASP A 194 -14.11 16.54 6.22
C ASP A 194 -14.87 16.64 4.89
N GLU A 195 -14.53 17.59 4.02
CA GLU A 195 -15.07 17.67 2.65
C GLU A 195 -14.89 16.37 1.88
N ILE A 196 -13.66 15.82 1.87
CA ILE A 196 -13.35 14.57 1.18
C ILE A 196 -14.08 13.40 1.87
N ASN A 197 -14.07 13.35 3.18
CA ASN A 197 -14.68 12.28 3.95
C ASN A 197 -16.20 12.19 3.76
N VAL A 198 -16.88 13.33 3.68
CA VAL A 198 -18.34 13.40 3.52
C VAL A 198 -18.75 13.17 2.06
N ALA A 199 -18.12 13.88 1.12
CA ALA A 199 -18.55 13.88 -0.28
C ALA A 199 -17.99 12.68 -1.08
N TYR A 200 -16.76 12.29 -0.83
CA TYR A 200 -16.03 11.29 -1.64
C TYR A 200 -15.88 9.94 -0.95
N LYS A 201 -15.93 9.89 0.38
CA LYS A 201 -15.96 8.67 1.20
C LYS A 201 -14.85 7.66 0.83
N PRO A 202 -13.56 8.02 0.87
CA PRO A 202 -12.49 7.10 0.55
C PRO A 202 -12.48 5.88 1.49
N ASP A 203 -12.09 4.72 0.98
CA ASP A 203 -11.90 3.49 1.77
C ASP A 203 -10.54 3.50 2.48
N LEU A 204 -9.58 4.24 1.93
CA LEU A 204 -8.22 4.33 2.40
C LEU A 204 -7.76 5.79 2.37
N TRP A 205 -7.18 6.24 3.49
CA TRP A 205 -6.50 7.52 3.61
C TRP A 205 -5.00 7.30 3.62
N TRP A 206 -4.32 7.94 2.71
CA TRP A 206 -2.89 7.94 2.59
C TRP A 206 -2.35 9.33 2.92
N PHE A 207 -2.11 9.57 4.21
CA PHE A 207 -1.53 10.83 4.67
C PHE A 207 -0.06 10.91 4.34
N ASP A 208 0.42 12.15 4.22
CA ASP A 208 1.82 12.47 4.02
C ASP A 208 2.14 13.84 4.61
N GLY A 209 3.42 14.11 4.89
CA GLY A 209 3.83 15.40 5.42
C GLY A 209 3.70 15.54 6.95
N ASP A 210 3.63 14.43 7.68
CA ASP A 210 3.44 14.47 9.13
C ASP A 210 4.71 14.78 9.94
N TRP A 211 5.88 14.79 9.29
CA TRP A 211 7.19 14.93 9.96
C TRP A 211 7.52 16.34 10.47
N GLU A 212 6.82 17.39 10.04
CA GLU A 212 7.14 18.78 10.44
C GLU A 212 6.58 19.16 11.81
N HIS A 213 5.58 18.44 12.34
CA HIS A 213 4.93 18.70 13.60
C HIS A 213 4.64 17.42 14.39
N SER A 214 4.45 17.55 15.70
CA SER A 214 4.07 16.44 16.59
C SER A 214 2.63 15.96 16.38
N ALA A 215 2.29 14.79 16.93
CA ALA A 215 0.93 14.26 16.91
C ALA A 215 -0.09 15.21 17.55
N GLU A 216 0.30 15.90 18.62
CA GLU A 216 -0.51 16.88 19.32
C GLU A 216 -0.73 18.13 18.46
N GLU A 217 0.33 18.63 17.82
CA GLU A 217 0.26 19.79 16.92
C GLU A 217 -0.55 19.48 15.66
N TRP A 218 -0.49 18.27 15.12
CA TRP A 218 -1.38 17.81 14.03
C TRP A 218 -2.80 17.50 14.48
N GLU A 219 -3.08 17.40 15.79
CA GLU A 219 -4.34 16.87 16.33
C GLU A 219 -4.67 15.48 15.72
N SER A 220 -3.66 14.60 15.60
CA SER A 220 -3.72 13.35 14.85
C SER A 220 -4.84 12.41 15.30
N GLU A 221 -5.06 12.29 16.61
CA GLU A 221 -6.16 11.51 17.18
C GLU A 221 -7.53 12.07 16.75
N LYS A 222 -7.70 13.39 16.80
CA LYS A 222 -8.93 14.05 16.36
C LYS A 222 -9.19 13.83 14.87
N VAL A 223 -8.16 13.96 14.03
CA VAL A 223 -8.25 13.69 12.58
C VAL A 223 -8.70 12.26 12.33
N ARG A 224 -8.07 11.27 12.99
CA ARG A 224 -8.47 9.87 12.92
C ARG A 224 -9.94 9.68 13.32
N ASN A 225 -10.33 10.22 14.47
CA ASN A 225 -11.69 10.07 15.00
C ASN A 225 -12.73 10.72 14.08
N MET A 226 -12.42 11.88 13.50
CA MET A 226 -13.28 12.57 12.53
C MET A 226 -13.53 11.71 11.27
N ILE A 227 -12.50 11.04 10.76
CA ILE A 227 -12.62 10.13 9.61
C ILE A 227 -13.49 8.94 9.97
N LEU A 228 -13.17 8.26 11.07
CA LEU A 228 -13.84 7.01 11.46
C LEU A 228 -15.29 7.24 11.92
N ALA A 229 -15.63 8.44 12.43
CA ALA A 229 -17.00 8.80 12.77
C ALA A 229 -17.94 8.79 11.54
N LYS A 230 -17.43 9.12 10.35
CA LYS A 230 -18.21 9.12 9.09
C LYS A 230 -18.09 7.81 8.33
N LYS A 231 -16.93 7.16 8.37
CA LYS A 231 -16.66 5.88 7.71
C LYS A 231 -15.83 4.95 8.61
N PRO A 232 -16.47 4.20 9.52
CA PRO A 232 -15.76 3.31 10.47
C PRO A 232 -14.89 2.24 9.80
N SER A 233 -15.22 1.87 8.56
CA SER A 233 -14.47 0.91 7.76
C SER A 233 -13.26 1.48 7.03
N ALA A 234 -13.05 2.79 7.07
CA ALA A 234 -11.88 3.43 6.45
C ALA A 234 -10.60 2.99 7.16
N ILE A 235 -9.54 2.80 6.38
CA ILE A 235 -8.19 2.55 6.89
C ILE A 235 -7.30 3.76 6.65
N ILE A 236 -6.29 3.91 7.49
CA ILE A 236 -5.40 5.08 7.50
C ILE A 236 -3.96 4.57 7.56
N ASN A 237 -3.06 5.11 6.73
CA ASN A 237 -1.64 4.76 6.78
C ASN A 237 -0.93 5.31 8.03
N GLY A 238 0.28 4.81 8.31
CA GLY A 238 1.08 5.18 9.49
C GLY A 238 1.56 6.63 9.51
N ARG A 239 1.46 7.35 8.38
CA ARG A 239 1.91 8.75 8.25
C ARG A 239 0.89 9.76 8.81
N LEU A 240 0.41 9.47 9.99
CA LEU A 240 -0.39 10.37 10.84
C LEU A 240 0.18 10.32 12.28
N GLN A 241 1.52 10.43 12.40
CA GLN A 241 2.24 10.40 13.67
C GLN A 241 1.87 9.18 14.54
N GLY A 242 1.80 7.98 13.92
CA GLY A 242 1.50 6.73 14.62
C GLY A 242 0.01 6.42 14.83
N TYR A 243 -0.89 7.29 14.40
CA TYR A 243 -2.35 7.06 14.49
C TYR A 243 -2.92 6.31 13.27
N GLY A 244 -2.07 5.59 12.53
CA GLY A 244 -2.45 4.77 11.39
C GLY A 244 -2.84 3.33 11.73
N ASP A 245 -3.24 2.59 10.71
CA ASP A 245 -3.61 1.17 10.77
C ASP A 245 -2.56 0.27 10.13
N TYR A 246 -1.71 0.80 9.24
CA TYR A 246 -0.68 0.06 8.49
C TYR A 246 0.51 0.94 8.13
N GLU A 247 1.66 0.31 7.88
CA GLU A 247 2.92 0.98 7.58
C GLU A 247 3.22 1.05 6.08
N THR A 248 4.00 2.07 5.68
CA THR A 248 4.30 2.36 4.28
C THR A 248 5.80 2.52 4.05
N PRO A 249 6.60 1.43 4.08
CA PRO A 249 7.98 1.51 3.57
C PRO A 249 7.98 2.04 2.14
N GLU A 250 8.95 2.92 1.85
CA GLU A 250 9.00 3.68 0.61
C GLU A 250 10.28 3.40 -0.15
N GLN A 251 10.18 3.11 -1.45
CA GLN A 251 11.28 2.87 -2.40
C GLN A 251 12.28 1.77 -1.99
N ASN A 252 12.53 1.61 -0.71
CA ASN A 252 13.46 0.64 -0.16
C ASN A 252 12.73 -0.66 0.17
N PHE A 253 13.17 -1.72 -0.45
CA PHE A 253 12.63 -3.06 -0.22
C PHE A 253 13.04 -3.56 1.18
N PRO A 254 12.09 -4.03 2.02
CA PRO A 254 12.46 -4.64 3.30
C PRO A 254 13.32 -5.90 3.08
N VAL A 255 14.53 -5.91 3.63
CA VAL A 255 15.46 -7.04 3.52
C VAL A 255 14.93 -8.28 4.26
N THR A 256 14.17 -8.06 5.31
CA THR A 256 13.51 -9.10 6.09
C THR A 256 12.02 -8.79 6.20
N ARG A 257 11.23 -9.81 6.51
CA ARG A 257 9.80 -9.63 6.74
C ARG A 257 9.57 -8.57 7.82
N PRO A 258 8.84 -7.47 7.52
CA PRO A 258 8.51 -6.47 8.52
C PRO A 258 7.72 -7.06 9.69
N VAL A 259 7.95 -6.52 10.88
CA VAL A 259 7.24 -6.94 12.11
C VAL A 259 5.80 -6.40 12.18
N PHE A 260 5.43 -5.52 11.27
CA PHE A 260 4.09 -4.94 11.20
C PHE A 260 3.05 -5.96 10.74
N ASN A 261 1.87 -5.89 11.29
CA ASN A 261 0.76 -6.77 10.89
C ASN A 261 0.29 -6.49 9.46
N TRP A 262 0.27 -5.21 9.08
CA TRP A 262 -0.16 -4.74 7.75
C TRP A 262 0.81 -3.66 7.26
N TRP A 263 1.19 -3.78 6.02
CA TRP A 263 2.08 -2.83 5.36
C TRP A 263 1.95 -2.89 3.83
N GLU A 264 2.33 -1.83 3.17
CA GLU A 264 2.49 -1.79 1.72
C GLU A 264 3.80 -1.10 1.35
N LEU A 265 4.49 -1.64 0.37
CA LEU A 265 5.63 -0.98 -0.26
C LEU A 265 5.10 0.02 -1.28
N CYS A 266 5.29 1.32 -1.08
CA CYS A 266 5.03 2.30 -2.13
C CYS A 266 6.31 2.53 -2.95
N MET A 267 6.18 2.41 -4.28
CA MET A 267 7.32 2.45 -5.20
C MET A 267 6.93 3.03 -6.54
N THR A 268 7.84 3.82 -7.11
CA THR A 268 7.69 4.38 -8.45
C THR A 268 7.96 3.34 -9.54
N SER A 269 7.28 3.47 -10.67
CA SER A 269 7.57 2.69 -11.87
C SER A 269 8.83 3.15 -12.61
N ASN A 270 9.28 4.38 -12.33
CA ASN A 270 10.49 5.04 -12.85
C ASN A 270 11.31 5.62 -11.68
N ASN A 271 12.03 6.73 -11.86
CA ASN A 271 12.80 7.37 -10.77
C ASN A 271 12.03 8.46 -10.02
N ASN A 272 10.85 8.85 -10.50
CA ASN A 272 10.09 9.98 -9.98
C ASN A 272 8.62 9.57 -9.71
N TRP A 273 7.94 10.27 -8.78
CA TRP A 273 6.53 10.06 -8.50
C TRP A 273 5.65 10.68 -9.59
N GLY A 274 5.74 11.99 -9.78
CA GLY A 274 5.02 12.69 -10.84
C GLY A 274 5.67 12.50 -12.22
N TYR A 275 4.91 12.84 -13.26
CA TYR A 275 5.40 12.80 -14.63
C TYR A 275 6.58 13.77 -14.85
N GLN A 276 7.69 13.24 -15.35
CA GLN A 276 8.85 14.02 -15.80
C GLN A 276 9.29 13.52 -17.18
N PRO A 277 9.27 14.37 -18.22
CA PRO A 277 9.60 13.95 -19.60
C PRO A 277 11.07 13.56 -19.77
N GLN A 278 11.97 14.04 -18.90
CA GLN A 278 13.39 13.71 -18.92
C GLN A 278 13.68 12.35 -18.26
N ASP A 279 12.76 11.84 -17.43
CA ASP A 279 12.89 10.50 -16.85
C ASP A 279 12.45 9.45 -17.86
N THR A 280 13.42 8.95 -18.61
CA THR A 280 13.22 7.89 -19.61
C THR A 280 13.53 6.50 -19.06
N PHE A 281 14.00 6.42 -17.82
CA PHE A 281 14.23 5.16 -17.14
C PHE A 281 12.93 4.63 -16.53
N TYR A 282 12.47 3.50 -17.03
CA TYR A 282 11.38 2.75 -16.43
C TYR A 282 11.86 1.37 -16.01
N LYS A 283 11.50 0.95 -14.81
CA LYS A 283 11.68 -0.43 -14.38
C LYS A 283 10.99 -1.36 -15.36
N THR A 284 11.63 -2.44 -15.73
CA THR A 284 11.03 -3.42 -16.61
C THR A 284 9.85 -4.12 -15.93
N PRO A 285 8.88 -4.66 -16.68
CA PRO A 285 7.83 -5.48 -16.08
C PRO A 285 8.37 -6.65 -15.24
N PHE A 286 9.52 -7.23 -15.61
CA PHE A 286 10.18 -8.28 -14.82
C PHE A 286 10.62 -7.76 -13.44
N GLU A 287 11.24 -6.58 -13.37
CA GLU A 287 11.67 -5.97 -12.11
C GLU A 287 10.45 -5.66 -11.24
N ILE A 288 9.39 -5.06 -11.80
CA ILE A 288 8.16 -4.73 -11.05
C ILE A 288 7.48 -6.00 -10.53
N ILE A 289 7.36 -7.06 -11.35
CA ILE A 289 6.75 -8.32 -10.93
C ILE A 289 7.62 -9.00 -9.86
N THR A 290 8.93 -8.91 -9.96
CA THR A 290 9.85 -9.45 -8.94
C THR A 290 9.66 -8.74 -7.60
N ILE A 291 9.63 -7.41 -7.61
CA ILE A 291 9.34 -6.59 -6.42
C ILE A 291 7.97 -6.93 -5.83
N TYR A 292 6.96 -7.04 -6.68
CA TYR A 292 5.59 -7.39 -6.27
C TYR A 292 5.52 -8.76 -5.58
N VAL A 293 6.09 -9.78 -6.22
CA VAL A 293 6.10 -11.16 -5.70
C VAL A 293 6.86 -11.22 -4.36
N ASP A 294 7.95 -10.46 -4.24
CA ASP A 294 8.71 -10.41 -2.98
C ASP A 294 7.93 -9.67 -1.88
N ALA A 295 7.27 -8.55 -2.18
CA ALA A 295 6.41 -7.84 -1.23
C ALA A 295 5.31 -8.76 -0.66
N ILE A 296 4.58 -9.46 -1.52
CA ILE A 296 3.49 -10.35 -1.07
C ILE A 296 4.01 -11.59 -0.34
N SER A 297 5.19 -12.09 -0.69
CA SER A 297 5.81 -13.22 0.03
C SER A 297 6.18 -12.84 1.46
N ASN A 298 6.49 -11.58 1.70
CA ASN A 298 6.73 -11.02 3.03
C ASN A 298 5.45 -10.55 3.74
N GLY A 299 4.27 -10.78 3.15
CA GLY A 299 2.97 -10.50 3.76
C GLY A 299 2.46 -9.08 3.57
N GLY A 300 3.13 -8.28 2.73
CA GLY A 300 2.73 -6.91 2.39
C GLY A 300 1.94 -6.82 1.08
N ASN A 301 1.63 -5.58 0.71
CA ASN A 301 1.10 -5.20 -0.59
C ASN A 301 2.15 -4.41 -1.38
N LEU A 302 1.98 -4.32 -2.69
CA LEU A 302 2.65 -3.32 -3.52
C LEU A 302 1.66 -2.20 -3.85
N LEU A 303 2.04 -0.95 -3.62
CA LEU A 303 1.39 0.25 -4.13
C LEU A 303 2.30 0.83 -5.22
N LEU A 304 2.01 0.47 -6.48
CA LEU A 304 2.85 0.87 -7.62
C LEU A 304 2.40 2.22 -8.16
N ASP A 305 3.33 3.16 -8.25
CA ASP A 305 3.06 4.50 -8.70
C ASP A 305 3.11 4.66 -10.22
N ILE A 306 2.20 5.49 -10.71
CA ILE A 306 2.16 6.05 -12.07
C ILE A 306 1.99 7.56 -12.01
N GLY A 307 2.67 8.27 -12.94
CA GLY A 307 2.60 9.73 -13.08
C GLY A 307 1.95 10.14 -14.42
N PRO A 308 0.65 10.47 -14.46
CA PRO A 308 0.02 10.99 -15.66
C PRO A 308 0.54 12.38 -16.04
N LYS A 309 0.52 12.71 -17.34
CA LYS A 309 0.81 14.03 -17.88
C LYS A 309 -0.27 15.04 -17.46
N GLU A 310 0.01 16.32 -17.65
CA GLU A 310 -0.88 17.43 -17.32
C GLU A 310 -2.24 17.37 -18.04
N ASP A 311 -2.30 16.70 -19.18
CA ASP A 311 -3.55 16.49 -19.94
C ASP A 311 -4.34 15.25 -19.48
N GLY A 312 -3.78 14.44 -18.58
CA GLY A 312 -4.38 13.19 -18.09
C GLY A 312 -3.97 11.93 -18.87
N THR A 313 -3.04 12.04 -19.82
CA THR A 313 -2.50 10.87 -20.53
C THR A 313 -1.51 10.09 -19.65
N ILE A 314 -1.71 8.80 -19.48
CA ILE A 314 -0.75 7.92 -18.80
C ILE A 314 0.39 7.57 -19.76
N PRO A 315 1.68 7.71 -19.39
CA PRO A 315 2.82 7.35 -20.25
C PRO A 315 2.73 5.90 -20.74
N PRO A 316 3.03 5.63 -22.03
CA PRO A 316 2.90 4.28 -22.62
C PRO A 316 3.71 3.20 -21.90
N ALA A 317 4.88 3.54 -21.36
CA ALA A 317 5.69 2.59 -20.59
C ALA A 317 4.95 2.12 -19.31
N GLN A 318 4.29 3.04 -18.60
CA GLN A 318 3.49 2.72 -17.42
C GLN A 318 2.25 1.90 -17.78
N VAL A 319 1.59 2.23 -18.90
CA VAL A 319 0.46 1.41 -19.43
C VAL A 319 0.91 -0.02 -19.70
N ASN A 320 2.09 -0.19 -20.33
CA ASN A 320 2.65 -1.53 -20.59
C ASN A 320 2.95 -2.30 -19.30
N ILE A 321 3.55 -1.66 -18.29
CA ILE A 321 3.81 -2.27 -16.98
C ILE A 321 2.51 -2.78 -16.35
N LEU A 322 1.45 -1.96 -16.34
CA LEU A 322 0.15 -2.35 -15.76
C LEU A 322 -0.48 -3.52 -16.50
N LYS A 323 -0.40 -3.56 -17.83
CA LYS A 323 -0.91 -4.69 -18.64
C LYS A 323 -0.15 -5.99 -18.39
N GLU A 324 1.17 -5.92 -18.27
CA GLU A 324 2.01 -7.09 -17.95
C GLU A 324 1.73 -7.62 -16.53
N LEU A 325 1.53 -6.73 -15.56
CA LEU A 325 1.04 -7.11 -14.23
C LEU A 325 -0.32 -7.81 -14.33
N GLY A 326 -1.22 -7.29 -15.14
CA GLY A 326 -2.55 -7.88 -15.38
C GLY A 326 -2.46 -9.29 -15.96
N ALA A 327 -1.62 -9.50 -16.96
CA ALA A 327 -1.39 -10.83 -17.54
C ALA A 327 -0.84 -11.81 -16.50
N PHE A 328 0.12 -11.37 -15.69
CA PHE A 328 0.71 -12.16 -14.61
C PHE A 328 -0.33 -12.51 -13.52
N ASN A 329 -1.12 -11.53 -13.08
CA ASN A 329 -2.15 -11.70 -12.07
C ASN A 329 -3.31 -12.59 -12.55
N LYS A 330 -3.70 -12.47 -13.81
CA LYS A 330 -4.73 -13.33 -14.41
C LYS A 330 -4.33 -14.80 -14.40
N LYS A 331 -3.06 -15.10 -14.68
CA LYS A 331 -2.52 -16.45 -14.69
C LYS A 331 -2.34 -17.02 -13.28
N ASN A 332 -1.85 -16.21 -12.35
CA ASN A 332 -1.33 -16.67 -11.06
C ASN A 332 -2.19 -16.23 -9.86
N GLY A 333 -3.41 -15.74 -10.09
CA GLY A 333 -4.23 -15.05 -9.08
C GLY A 333 -4.50 -15.85 -7.80
N GLU A 334 -4.61 -17.19 -7.89
CA GLU A 334 -4.79 -18.05 -6.71
C GLU A 334 -3.59 -18.04 -5.76
N ALA A 335 -2.38 -17.82 -6.30
CA ALA A 335 -1.15 -17.73 -5.52
C ALA A 335 -0.86 -16.33 -5.00
N ILE A 336 -1.66 -15.35 -5.40
CA ILE A 336 -1.45 -13.92 -5.13
C ILE A 336 -2.53 -13.40 -4.18
N PHE A 337 -3.78 -13.35 -4.65
CA PHE A 337 -4.87 -12.74 -3.91
C PHE A 337 -5.40 -13.67 -2.81
N ASN A 338 -5.85 -13.08 -1.71
CA ASN A 338 -6.35 -13.83 -0.54
C ASN A 338 -5.32 -14.82 0.04
N THR A 339 -4.03 -14.51 -0.05
CA THR A 339 -2.94 -15.35 0.47
C THR A 339 -2.31 -14.74 1.72
N LEU A 340 -1.58 -15.55 2.45
CA LEU A 340 -0.70 -15.16 3.54
C LEU A 340 0.73 -15.04 3.02
N GLY A 341 1.59 -14.35 3.77
CA GLY A 341 3.02 -14.38 3.53
C GLY A 341 3.57 -15.82 3.55
N GLY A 342 4.63 -16.06 2.80
CA GLY A 342 5.14 -17.38 2.52
C GLY A 342 5.95 -18.03 3.64
N LEU A 343 6.77 -18.99 3.24
CA LEU A 343 7.64 -19.75 4.13
C LEU A 343 8.70 -18.86 4.76
N PRO A 344 9.10 -19.14 6.01
CA PRO A 344 10.27 -18.49 6.61
C PRO A 344 11.53 -18.75 5.78
N GLN A 345 12.47 -17.81 5.86
CA GLN A 345 13.77 -17.93 5.18
C GLN A 345 14.45 -19.26 5.51
N GLY A 346 15.10 -19.85 4.52
CA GLY A 346 15.81 -21.11 4.66
C GLY A 346 14.99 -22.35 4.32
N HIS A 347 13.66 -22.30 4.33
CA HIS A 347 12.83 -23.43 3.89
C HIS A 347 12.70 -23.52 2.37
N TYR A 348 12.72 -22.39 1.69
CA TYR A 348 12.76 -22.27 0.24
C TYR A 348 13.68 -21.10 -0.15
N TYR A 349 14.40 -21.22 -1.27
CA TYR A 349 15.28 -20.18 -1.80
C TYR A 349 14.59 -19.37 -2.88
N GLY A 350 13.46 -18.78 -2.53
CA GLY A 350 12.68 -17.91 -3.42
C GLY A 350 11.44 -17.38 -2.73
N PRO A 351 10.71 -16.49 -3.39
CA PRO A 351 9.45 -15.97 -2.87
C PRO A 351 8.39 -17.08 -2.82
N SER A 352 7.52 -17.00 -1.81
CA SER A 352 6.41 -17.94 -1.66
C SER A 352 5.24 -17.28 -0.96
N THR A 353 4.04 -17.81 -1.16
CA THR A 353 2.83 -17.45 -0.43
C THR A 353 2.14 -18.70 0.09
N LEU A 354 1.20 -18.53 1.01
CA LEU A 354 0.37 -19.61 1.55
C LEU A 354 -1.09 -19.34 1.27
N SER A 355 -1.87 -20.38 1.01
CA SER A 355 -3.33 -20.27 1.06
C SER A 355 -3.80 -19.79 2.45
N LYS A 356 -5.00 -19.21 2.52
CA LYS A 356 -5.55 -18.66 3.79
C LYS A 356 -5.59 -19.67 4.93
N ASP A 357 -5.88 -20.93 4.62
CA ASP A 357 -5.88 -22.06 5.55
C ASP A 357 -4.49 -22.69 5.74
N SER A 358 -3.50 -22.15 5.07
CA SER A 358 -2.10 -22.63 5.06
C SER A 358 -1.93 -24.09 4.60
N SER A 359 -2.90 -24.65 3.87
CA SER A 359 -2.83 -26.04 3.35
C SER A 359 -2.16 -26.14 1.98
N THR A 360 -1.91 -25.01 1.32
CA THR A 360 -1.19 -24.95 0.04
C THR A 360 -0.04 -23.94 0.13
N ILE A 361 1.14 -24.38 -0.30
CA ILE A 361 2.32 -23.52 -0.47
C ILE A 361 2.42 -23.18 -1.96
N TYR A 362 2.50 -21.90 -2.29
CA TYR A 362 2.77 -21.42 -3.64
C TYR A 362 4.23 -20.95 -3.72
N LEU A 363 5.01 -21.58 -4.58
CA LEU A 363 6.42 -21.27 -4.81
C LEU A 363 6.57 -20.51 -6.11
N PHE A 364 7.11 -19.30 -6.06
CA PHE A 364 7.43 -18.53 -7.24
C PHE A 364 8.83 -18.88 -7.71
N VAL A 365 8.90 -19.58 -8.83
CA VAL A 365 10.13 -20.13 -9.42
C VAL A 365 10.48 -19.26 -10.62
N PRO A 366 11.66 -18.60 -10.67
CA PRO A 366 12.07 -17.84 -11.85
C PRO A 366 11.92 -18.65 -13.12
N GLY A 367 11.36 -18.06 -14.16
CA GLY A 367 11.07 -18.79 -15.43
C GLY A 367 12.29 -19.32 -16.14
N SER A 368 13.48 -18.81 -15.81
CA SER A 368 14.78 -19.26 -16.32
C SER A 368 15.43 -20.37 -15.48
N LEU A 369 14.83 -20.79 -14.36
CA LEU A 369 15.43 -21.80 -13.48
C LEU A 369 15.52 -23.14 -14.21
N GLU A 370 16.72 -23.74 -14.22
CA GLU A 370 16.97 -25.09 -14.66
C GLU A 370 17.19 -25.99 -13.44
N GLY A 371 16.57 -27.17 -13.46
CA GLY A 371 16.67 -28.17 -12.39
C GLY A 371 15.47 -28.16 -11.41
N PRO A 372 15.53 -29.04 -10.40
CA PRO A 372 14.43 -29.20 -9.45
C PRO A 372 14.37 -28.09 -8.44
N VAL A 373 13.16 -27.77 -8.00
CA VAL A 373 12.89 -26.89 -6.86
C VAL A 373 13.02 -27.67 -5.56
N MET A 374 13.65 -27.08 -4.54
CA MET A 374 13.91 -27.74 -3.27
C MET A 374 13.18 -27.06 -2.11
N LEU A 375 12.46 -27.86 -1.30
CA LEU A 375 11.92 -27.45 0.00
C LEU A 375 12.62 -28.17 1.14
N LYS A 376 12.91 -27.46 2.23
CA LYS A 376 13.56 -28.00 3.43
C LYS A 376 12.61 -27.96 4.63
N GLY A 377 12.68 -28.99 5.45
CA GLY A 377 12.01 -29.00 6.75
C GLY A 377 10.49 -29.08 6.69
N LEU A 378 9.89 -29.60 5.60
CA LEU A 378 8.45 -29.79 5.52
C LEU A 378 8.05 -31.10 6.23
N ASN A 379 7.28 -31.01 7.31
CA ASN A 379 6.79 -32.17 8.06
C ASN A 379 5.52 -32.81 7.45
N ASN A 380 4.83 -32.05 6.61
CA ASN A 380 3.58 -32.50 6.00
C ASN A 380 3.77 -33.60 4.95
N SER A 381 2.73 -34.41 4.76
CA SER A 381 2.57 -35.21 3.56
C SER A 381 2.06 -34.32 2.41
N ILE A 382 2.66 -34.51 1.25
CA ILE A 382 2.26 -33.81 0.02
C ILE A 382 1.16 -34.62 -0.66
N LYS A 383 0.00 -34.01 -0.89
CA LYS A 383 -1.12 -34.62 -1.61
C LYS A 383 -0.96 -34.49 -3.11
N LYS A 384 -0.55 -33.29 -3.57
CA LYS A 384 -0.44 -32.97 -4.97
C LYS A 384 0.54 -31.82 -5.18
N VAL A 385 1.26 -31.88 -6.29
CA VAL A 385 2.06 -30.74 -6.78
C VAL A 385 1.62 -30.44 -8.20
N ARG A 386 1.37 -29.16 -8.50
CA ARG A 386 0.92 -28.72 -9.83
C ARG A 386 1.49 -27.37 -10.21
N LEU A 387 1.49 -27.10 -11.50
CA LEU A 387 1.84 -25.78 -12.04
C LEU A 387 0.55 -24.92 -12.08
N VAL A 388 0.59 -23.75 -11.43
CA VAL A 388 -0.52 -22.79 -11.42
C VAL A 388 -0.82 -22.27 -12.84
N GLY A 389 -2.08 -22.10 -13.17
CA GLY A 389 -2.51 -21.69 -14.51
C GLY A 389 -2.32 -22.77 -15.58
N SER A 390 -2.16 -24.04 -15.15
CA SER A 390 -2.00 -25.19 -16.04
C SER A 390 -2.55 -26.46 -15.37
N ASP A 391 -2.96 -27.43 -16.17
CA ASP A 391 -3.38 -28.76 -15.69
C ASP A 391 -2.21 -29.71 -15.39
N LYS A 392 -0.96 -29.25 -15.55
CA LYS A 392 0.23 -30.08 -15.36
C LYS A 392 0.45 -30.42 -13.89
N THR A 393 0.45 -31.69 -13.56
CA THR A 393 0.90 -32.23 -12.28
C THR A 393 2.41 -32.46 -12.34
N LEU A 394 3.09 -32.13 -11.22
CA LEU A 394 4.54 -32.28 -11.09
C LEU A 394 4.88 -33.41 -10.13
N THR A 395 6.04 -34.03 -10.35
CA THR A 395 6.58 -35.08 -9.47
C THR A 395 7.34 -34.45 -8.32
N ALA A 396 7.06 -34.91 -7.09
CA ALA A 396 7.84 -34.58 -5.91
C ALA A 396 8.40 -35.81 -5.25
N LYS A 397 9.66 -35.74 -4.78
CA LYS A 397 10.33 -36.83 -4.05
C LYS A 397 11.00 -36.33 -2.81
N VAL A 398 10.97 -37.13 -1.73
CA VAL A 398 11.67 -36.84 -0.48
C VAL A 398 12.98 -37.60 -0.46
N VAL A 399 14.09 -36.89 -0.24
CA VAL A 399 15.43 -37.41 -0.21
C VAL A 399 16.09 -37.17 1.15
N GLY A 400 16.90 -38.07 1.63
CA GLY A 400 17.68 -37.89 2.87
C GLY A 400 16.88 -38.04 4.17
N LYS A 401 15.64 -38.53 4.13
CA LYS A 401 14.90 -38.90 5.35
C LYS A 401 15.49 -40.23 5.90
N ILE A 402 15.92 -40.18 7.16
CA ILE A 402 16.51 -41.33 7.85
C ILE A 402 15.66 -41.72 9.07
N SER A 403 15.57 -43.03 9.38
CA SER A 403 14.62 -43.58 10.35
C SER A 403 14.84 -43.11 11.80
N TRP A 404 16.10 -42.81 12.18
CA TRP A 404 16.43 -42.37 13.55
C TRP A 404 16.43 -40.85 13.75
N SER A 405 16.08 -40.08 12.73
CA SER A 405 16.04 -38.63 12.79
C SER A 405 14.63 -38.10 12.62
N GLN A 406 14.31 -37.05 13.36
CA GLN A 406 13.07 -36.29 13.18
C GLN A 406 13.13 -35.30 12.00
N VAL A 407 14.30 -35.11 11.38
CA VAL A 407 14.48 -34.27 10.22
C VAL A 407 13.70 -34.90 9.04
N PRO A 408 12.75 -34.13 8.42
CA PRO A 408 11.81 -34.70 7.44
C PRO A 408 12.46 -35.05 6.08
N GLY A 409 13.71 -34.70 5.87
CA GLY A 409 14.40 -34.80 4.58
C GLY A 409 14.18 -33.58 3.69
N LEU A 410 14.63 -33.67 2.46
CA LEU A 410 14.52 -32.61 1.44
C LEU A 410 13.46 -32.99 0.42
N VAL A 411 12.52 -32.11 0.14
CA VAL A 411 11.56 -32.31 -0.94
C VAL A 411 12.12 -31.70 -2.21
N TYR A 412 12.26 -32.50 -3.25
CA TYR A 412 12.62 -32.07 -4.61
C TYR A 412 11.39 -32.16 -5.50
N ILE A 413 11.11 -31.07 -6.23
CA ILE A 413 10.02 -31.00 -7.20
C ILE A 413 10.62 -30.80 -8.57
N ASP A 414 10.38 -31.78 -9.47
CA ASP A 414 10.93 -31.78 -10.80
C ASP A 414 10.18 -30.77 -11.68
N MET A 415 10.92 -29.78 -12.20
CA MET A 415 10.37 -28.77 -13.11
C MET A 415 10.44 -29.28 -14.56
N PRO A 416 9.34 -29.14 -15.35
CA PRO A 416 9.38 -29.53 -16.75
C PRO A 416 10.37 -28.67 -17.55
N SER A 417 11.20 -29.29 -18.37
CA SER A 417 12.20 -28.58 -19.19
C SER A 417 11.61 -27.54 -20.16
N ASN A 418 10.33 -27.69 -20.50
CA ASN A 418 9.58 -26.78 -21.39
C ASN A 418 8.69 -25.78 -20.66
N SER A 419 8.75 -25.68 -19.32
CA SER A 419 7.98 -24.72 -18.54
C SER A 419 8.74 -23.41 -18.38
N LYS A 420 9.09 -22.75 -19.49
CA LYS A 420 9.71 -21.43 -19.46
C LYS A 420 8.61 -20.37 -19.44
N ASP A 421 8.42 -19.74 -18.27
CA ASP A 421 7.57 -18.56 -18.16
C ASP A 421 8.39 -17.28 -18.38
N LYS A 422 7.74 -16.22 -18.83
CA LYS A 422 8.40 -14.93 -19.03
C LYS A 422 8.94 -14.35 -17.72
N TYR A 423 8.26 -14.62 -16.59
CA TYR A 423 8.57 -14.10 -15.27
C TYR A 423 8.79 -15.22 -14.26
N PHE A 424 7.71 -15.84 -13.80
CA PHE A 424 7.73 -16.92 -12.81
C PHE A 424 6.80 -18.05 -13.20
N ASN A 425 7.31 -19.27 -13.09
CA ASN A 425 6.46 -20.44 -12.92
C ASN A 425 5.97 -20.48 -11.47
N VAL A 426 4.70 -20.66 -11.23
CA VAL A 426 4.17 -20.79 -9.87
C VAL A 426 3.80 -22.24 -9.60
N VAL A 427 4.41 -22.85 -8.59
CA VAL A 427 4.18 -24.22 -8.20
C VAL A 427 3.31 -24.27 -6.95
N ALA A 428 2.14 -24.89 -7.03
CA ALA A 428 1.28 -25.16 -5.88
C ALA A 428 1.61 -26.52 -5.28
N VAL A 429 1.96 -26.55 -3.98
CA VAL A 429 2.22 -27.76 -3.19
C VAL A 429 1.08 -27.91 -2.19
N GLU A 430 0.16 -28.83 -2.49
CA GLU A 430 -1.03 -29.11 -1.67
C GLU A 430 -0.68 -30.13 -0.57
N LEU A 431 -0.99 -29.78 0.67
CA LEU A 431 -0.61 -30.53 1.88
C LEU A 431 -1.81 -31.26 2.49
N ASP A 432 -1.52 -32.25 3.32
CA ASP A 432 -2.53 -33.01 4.09
C ASP A 432 -3.25 -32.18 5.18
N LYS A 433 -2.59 -31.16 5.67
CA LYS A 433 -3.05 -30.26 6.74
C LYS A 433 -2.30 -28.91 6.64
N PRO A 434 -2.64 -27.90 7.45
CA PRO A 434 -1.89 -26.64 7.48
C PRO A 434 -0.38 -26.89 7.62
N VAL A 435 0.42 -26.03 6.97
CA VAL A 435 1.87 -26.17 6.89
C VAL A 435 2.51 -26.33 8.27
N SER A 436 3.33 -27.36 8.40
CA SER A 436 4.11 -27.67 9.60
C SER A 436 5.59 -27.80 9.21
N LEU A 437 6.42 -27.02 9.86
CA LEU A 437 7.84 -26.91 9.53
C LEU A 437 8.72 -27.41 10.69
N TYR A 438 9.73 -28.17 10.35
CA TYR A 438 10.81 -28.52 11.26
C TYR A 438 11.81 -27.36 11.35
N ARG A 439 12.00 -26.83 12.54
CA ARG A 439 12.91 -25.69 12.78
C ARG A 439 14.24 -26.08 13.43
N GLY A 440 14.46 -27.37 13.74
CA GLY A 440 15.65 -27.84 14.44
C GLY A 440 15.64 -27.50 15.94
N LYS A 441 16.68 -27.97 16.66
CA LYS A 441 16.95 -27.56 18.04
C LYS A 441 17.63 -26.19 18.00
N GLY A 442 17.01 -25.19 18.65
CA GLY A 442 17.55 -23.82 18.70
C GLY A 442 17.26 -22.97 17.45
N GLY A 443 16.39 -23.40 16.55
CA GLY A 443 15.86 -22.55 15.49
C GLY A 443 14.91 -21.47 16.03
N LEU A 444 15.03 -20.23 15.51
CA LEU A 444 14.13 -19.10 15.82
C LEU A 444 12.69 -19.38 15.37
#